data_877e5f2f9586ccbeea75ccb9a517baf1
#
_entry.id   877e5f2f9586ccbeea75ccb9a517baf1
#
_cell.length_a   1.000
_cell.length_b   1.000
_cell.length_c   1.000
_cell.angle_alpha   90.00
_cell.angle_beta   90.00
_cell.angle_gamma   90.00
#
_symmetry.space_group_name_H-M   'P 1'
#
loop_
_entity.id
_entity.type
_entity.pdbx_description
1 polymer ?
#
loop_
_entity_poly.entity_id
_entity_poly.type
_entity_poly.pdbx_seq_one_letter_code
_entity_poly.pdbx_strand_id
1 'polypeptide(L)'
;MKRELKPDFYYKYYIYASGVKSAVESFRFVLDAEIEEEKLHYAVGRLLQRLPWLSLKPYITKEGRLNAYADAVGKPVYRDDGSRCFLGSKDTQGYLFYVSFKEHEIWLRIGHSLSDGRGMMLICQLLLYYYLEARYGSIDDEGLLNAALKPD
;
A
#
# COMPACT_ATOMS: atom_id res chain seq x y z
N MET A 1 17.20 4.20 -10.15
CA MET A 1 16.80 4.74 -11.47
C MET A 1 15.34 5.15 -11.38
N LYS A 2 15.06 6.43 -11.50
CA LYS A 2 13.68 6.93 -11.49
C LYS A 2 13.00 6.49 -12.78
N ARG A 3 11.98 5.67 -12.68
CA ARG A 3 11.18 5.26 -13.82
C ARG A 3 9.92 6.13 -13.86
N GLU A 4 9.86 7.03 -14.81
CA GLU A 4 8.67 7.83 -15.07
C GLU A 4 7.63 6.98 -15.79
N LEU A 5 6.40 6.97 -15.29
CA LEU A 5 5.28 6.26 -15.85
C LEU A 5 4.21 7.28 -16.27
N LYS A 6 3.69 7.12 -17.48
CA LYS A 6 2.52 7.90 -17.90
C LYS A 6 1.28 7.28 -17.24
N PRO A 7 0.56 8.01 -16.38
CA PRO A 7 -0.65 7.50 -15.79
C PRO A 7 -1.72 7.26 -16.86
N ASP A 8 -2.43 6.16 -16.75
CA ASP A 8 -3.61 5.91 -17.57
C ASP A 8 -4.80 6.81 -17.15
N PHE A 9 -5.91 6.64 -17.84
CA PHE A 9 -7.13 7.41 -17.54
C PHE A 9 -7.64 7.16 -16.14
N TYR A 10 -7.67 5.91 -15.69
CA TYR A 10 -8.18 5.54 -14.38
C TYR A 10 -7.31 6.10 -13.25
N TYR A 11 -6.00 6.02 -13.38
CA TYR A 11 -5.07 6.61 -12.44
C TYR A 11 -5.32 8.12 -12.27
N LYS A 12 -5.43 8.85 -13.37
CA LYS A 12 -5.71 10.29 -13.35
C LYS A 12 -7.06 10.61 -12.70
N TYR A 13 -8.09 9.87 -13.08
CA TYR A 13 -9.43 10.05 -12.52
C TYR A 13 -9.44 9.92 -10.99
N TYR A 14 -8.86 8.87 -10.46
CA TYR A 14 -8.85 8.63 -9.03
C TYR A 14 -7.94 9.58 -8.25
N ILE A 15 -6.86 10.03 -8.82
CA ILE A 15 -5.99 11.04 -8.20
C ILE A 15 -6.71 12.39 -8.11
N TYR A 16 -7.36 12.84 -9.18
CA TYR A 16 -8.09 14.12 -9.17
C TYR A 16 -9.37 14.06 -8.32
N ALA A 17 -10.01 12.91 -8.21
CA ALA A 17 -11.17 12.74 -7.34
C ALA A 17 -10.85 12.85 -5.84
N SER A 18 -9.58 12.79 -5.48
CA SER A 18 -9.12 12.75 -4.08
C SER A 18 -9.27 14.06 -3.30
N GLY A 19 -9.60 15.18 -3.95
CA GLY A 19 -9.69 16.49 -3.28
C GLY A 19 -10.91 16.65 -2.36
N VAL A 20 -12.03 16.00 -2.67
CA VAL A 20 -13.30 16.11 -1.91
C VAL A 20 -13.88 14.75 -1.56
N LYS A 21 -13.70 13.76 -2.43
CA LYS A 21 -14.08 12.37 -2.20
C LYS A 21 -12.86 11.51 -2.51
N SER A 22 -12.14 11.10 -1.48
CA SER A 22 -11.00 10.22 -1.68
C SER A 22 -11.48 8.86 -2.17
N ALA A 23 -11.05 8.45 -3.36
CA ALA A 23 -11.19 7.09 -3.84
C ALA A 23 -10.18 6.19 -3.11
N VAL A 24 -10.39 6.03 -1.81
CA VAL A 24 -9.56 5.24 -0.90
C VAL A 24 -10.39 4.09 -0.38
N GLU A 25 -9.92 2.89 -0.64
CA GLU A 25 -10.44 1.68 -0.06
C GLU A 25 -9.74 1.39 1.28
N SER A 26 -10.52 0.96 2.26
CA SER A 26 -10.02 0.63 3.58
C SER A 26 -10.32 -0.83 3.91
N PHE A 27 -9.28 -1.58 4.27
CA PHE A 27 -9.39 -2.96 4.70
C PHE A 27 -8.96 -3.05 6.16
N ARG A 28 -9.81 -3.64 6.99
CA ARG A 28 -9.58 -3.83 8.41
C ARG A 28 -9.34 -5.30 8.72
N PHE A 29 -8.27 -5.56 9.43
CA PHE A 29 -7.92 -6.90 9.92
C PHE A 29 -7.91 -6.89 11.44
N VAL A 30 -8.64 -7.79 12.05
CA VAL A 30 -8.67 -7.98 13.50
C VAL A 30 -7.96 -9.29 13.80
N LEU A 31 -6.93 -9.21 14.64
CA LEU A 31 -6.14 -10.36 15.04
C LEU A 31 -6.45 -10.72 16.51
N ASP A 32 -6.11 -11.92 16.91
CA ASP A 32 -6.32 -12.44 18.26
C ASP A 32 -5.28 -11.95 19.27
N ALA A 33 -4.23 -11.30 18.80
CA ALA A 33 -3.17 -10.77 19.63
C ALA A 33 -2.79 -9.34 19.25
N GLU A 34 -2.18 -8.61 20.16
CA GLU A 34 -1.73 -7.24 19.95
C GLU A 34 -0.72 -7.14 18.82
N ILE A 35 -0.85 -6.07 18.02
CA ILE A 35 0.00 -5.84 16.84
C ILE A 35 1.41 -5.42 17.27
N GLU A 36 2.40 -6.14 16.76
CA GLU A 36 3.81 -5.81 16.93
C GLU A 36 4.29 -4.91 15.81
N GLU A 37 4.60 -3.67 16.14
CA GLU A 37 4.98 -2.62 15.18
C GLU A 37 6.15 -3.02 14.29
N GLU A 38 7.22 -3.60 14.88
CA GLU A 38 8.41 -4.01 14.11
C GLU A 38 8.10 -5.10 13.08
N LYS A 39 7.19 -6.03 13.43
CA LYS A 39 6.76 -7.09 12.51
C LYS A 39 5.92 -6.52 11.38
N LEU A 40 5.14 -5.50 11.64
CA LEU A 40 4.36 -4.80 10.62
C LEU A 40 5.27 -4.01 9.68
N HIS A 41 6.30 -3.33 10.18
CA HIS A 41 7.33 -2.68 9.37
C HIS A 41 8.06 -3.68 8.47
N TYR A 42 8.41 -4.85 9.00
CA TYR A 42 9.00 -5.93 8.20
C TYR A 42 8.05 -6.37 7.07
N ALA A 43 6.78 -6.61 7.40
CA ALA A 43 5.78 -7.04 6.44
C ALA A 43 5.59 -6.04 5.29
N VAL A 44 5.49 -4.75 5.59
CA VAL A 44 5.40 -3.70 4.58
C VAL A 44 6.68 -3.62 3.74
N GLY A 45 7.84 -3.79 4.34
CA GLY A 45 9.10 -3.86 3.60
C GLY A 45 9.12 -5.01 2.60
N ARG A 46 8.69 -6.21 2.99
CA ARG A 46 8.57 -7.37 2.10
C ARG A 46 7.54 -7.15 1.01
N LEU A 47 6.40 -6.54 1.35
CA LEU A 47 5.37 -6.18 0.39
C LEU A 47 5.91 -5.25 -0.70
N LEU A 48 6.65 -4.21 -0.32
CA LEU A 48 7.27 -3.26 -1.25
C LEU A 48 8.34 -3.92 -2.14
N GLN A 49 9.11 -4.87 -1.61
CA GLN A 49 10.05 -5.65 -2.40
C GLN A 49 9.34 -6.54 -3.43
N ARG A 50 8.22 -7.12 -3.05
CA ARG A 50 7.44 -8.01 -3.93
C ARG A 50 6.66 -7.25 -4.99
N LEU A 51 6.11 -6.10 -4.64
CA LEU A 51 5.29 -5.24 -5.48
C LEU A 51 5.90 -3.83 -5.56
N PRO A 52 7.01 -3.64 -6.32
CA PRO A 52 7.71 -2.35 -6.36
C PRO A 52 6.87 -1.19 -6.87
N TRP A 53 5.83 -1.48 -7.66
CA TRP A 53 4.92 -0.47 -8.18
C TRP A 53 4.05 0.20 -7.10
N LEU A 54 3.96 -0.39 -5.89
CA LEU A 54 3.33 0.26 -4.74
C LEU A 54 4.07 1.53 -4.30
N SER A 55 5.34 1.69 -4.69
CA SER A 55 6.12 2.91 -4.43
C SER A 55 5.85 4.04 -5.41
N LEU A 56 4.82 3.92 -6.26
CA LEU A 56 4.45 5.00 -7.19
C LEU A 56 4.07 6.26 -6.42
N LYS A 57 4.72 7.36 -6.79
CA LYS A 57 4.49 8.68 -6.24
C LYS A 57 3.96 9.61 -7.33
N PRO A 58 2.79 10.22 -7.15
CA PRO A 58 2.28 11.19 -8.10
C PRO A 58 3.07 12.50 -8.03
N TYR A 59 3.23 13.16 -9.16
CA TYR A 59 3.75 14.51 -9.23
C TYR A 59 3.16 15.28 -10.41
N ILE A 60 3.17 16.59 -10.30
CA ILE A 60 2.71 17.47 -11.37
C ILE A 60 3.95 18.08 -12.04
N THR A 61 4.05 17.94 -13.37
CA THR A 61 5.13 18.51 -14.14
C THR A 61 5.04 20.03 -14.19
N LYS A 62 6.10 20.69 -14.65
CA LYS A 62 6.10 22.16 -14.84
C LYS A 62 5.01 22.62 -15.82
N GLU A 63 4.63 21.76 -16.75
CA GLU A 63 3.57 22.02 -17.74
C GLU A 63 2.16 21.66 -17.18
N GLY A 64 2.04 21.36 -15.90
CA GLY A 64 0.78 21.04 -15.25
C GLY A 64 0.24 19.63 -15.55
N ARG A 65 1.07 18.72 -16.06
CA ARG A 65 0.67 17.33 -16.33
C ARG A 65 0.90 16.45 -15.11
N LEU A 66 -0.08 15.62 -14.81
CA LEU A 66 0.07 14.60 -13.79
C LEU A 66 0.83 13.39 -14.32
N ASN A 67 1.90 13.05 -13.64
CA ASN A 67 2.69 11.85 -13.89
C ASN A 67 2.85 11.03 -12.59
N ALA A 68 3.39 9.83 -12.71
CA ALA A 68 3.74 8.99 -11.57
C ALA A 68 5.11 8.34 -11.79
N TYR A 69 5.83 8.10 -10.70
CA TYR A 69 7.10 7.40 -10.72
C TYR A 69 7.34 6.64 -9.40
N ALA A 70 8.10 5.56 -9.48
CA ALA A 70 8.49 4.78 -8.32
C ALA A 70 9.63 5.47 -7.56
N ASP A 71 9.30 6.35 -6.62
CA ASP A 71 10.28 7.16 -5.88
C ASP A 71 9.90 7.41 -4.42
N ALA A 72 8.80 6.86 -3.93
CA ALA A 72 8.47 6.95 -2.52
C ALA A 72 9.46 6.10 -1.71
N VAL A 73 10.02 6.69 -0.66
CA VAL A 73 11.07 6.08 0.17
C VAL A 73 10.59 5.95 1.60
N GLY A 74 10.97 4.87 2.26
CA GLY A 74 10.56 4.56 3.61
C GLY A 74 9.45 3.51 3.66
N LYS A 75 8.74 3.46 4.75
CA LYS A 75 7.63 2.54 4.96
C LYS A 75 6.44 3.30 5.53
N PRO A 76 5.30 3.34 4.84
CA PRO A 76 4.13 4.08 5.29
C PRO A 76 3.36 3.27 6.34
N VAL A 77 3.94 3.10 7.52
CA VAL A 77 3.37 2.38 8.67
C VAL A 77 3.25 3.35 9.84
N TYR A 78 2.06 3.48 10.39
CA TYR A 78 1.77 4.44 11.45
C TYR A 78 0.89 3.85 12.54
N ARG A 79 1.14 4.25 13.80
CA ARG A 79 0.18 4.01 14.86
C ARG A 79 -1.08 4.86 14.60
N ASP A 80 -2.24 4.24 14.67
CA ASP A 80 -3.51 4.94 14.47
C ASP A 80 -3.82 5.82 15.69
N ASP A 81 -3.77 7.12 15.50
CA ASP A 81 -4.11 8.15 16.48
C ASP A 81 -5.43 8.87 16.17
N GLY A 82 -6.17 8.37 15.18
CA GLY A 82 -7.41 8.99 14.69
C GLY A 82 -7.18 10.13 13.70
N SER A 83 -5.93 10.52 13.41
CA SER A 83 -5.63 11.54 12.41
C SER A 83 -5.90 11.04 10.99
N ARG A 84 -6.22 11.96 10.10
CA ARG A 84 -6.45 11.67 8.69
C ARG A 84 -5.17 11.89 7.89
N CYS A 85 -4.71 10.85 7.20
CA CYS A 85 -3.58 10.94 6.29
C CYS A 85 -4.05 11.10 4.84
N PHE A 86 -3.46 12.04 4.14
CA PHE A 86 -3.71 12.25 2.71
C PHE A 86 -2.71 11.47 1.87
N LEU A 87 -3.23 10.58 1.03
CA LEU A 87 -2.40 9.75 0.16
C LEU A 87 -1.58 10.61 -0.82
N GLY A 88 -0.34 10.21 -1.06
CA GLY A 88 0.57 10.90 -1.95
C GLY A 88 1.18 12.18 -1.39
N SER A 89 0.78 12.59 -0.18
CA SER A 89 1.32 13.75 0.52
C SER A 89 2.49 13.37 1.44
N LYS A 90 3.02 14.36 2.17
CA LYS A 90 4.03 14.14 3.22
C LYS A 90 3.53 13.22 4.34
N ASP A 91 2.21 13.18 4.58
CA ASP A 91 1.61 12.35 5.63
C ASP A 91 1.88 10.86 5.38
N THR A 92 1.94 10.45 4.12
CA THR A 92 2.23 9.09 3.69
C THR A 92 3.59 8.93 3.01
N GLN A 93 4.51 9.89 3.18
CA GLN A 93 5.83 9.89 2.55
C GLN A 93 5.76 9.79 1.01
N GLY A 94 4.68 10.27 0.42
CA GLY A 94 4.42 10.21 -1.01
C GLY A 94 3.76 8.91 -1.51
N TYR A 95 3.55 7.91 -0.66
CA TYR A 95 2.85 6.68 -1.03
C TYR A 95 1.36 6.91 -1.26
N LEU A 96 0.80 6.16 -2.20
CA LEU A 96 -0.65 6.11 -2.47
C LEU A 96 -1.37 5.02 -1.66
N PHE A 97 -0.72 4.52 -0.65
CA PHE A 97 -1.28 3.65 0.38
C PHE A 97 -0.60 3.89 1.71
N TYR A 98 -1.20 3.45 2.78
CA TYR A 98 -0.52 3.34 4.07
C TYR A 98 -1.17 2.25 4.92
N VAL A 99 -0.41 1.79 5.89
CA VAL A 99 -0.84 0.81 6.89
C VAL A 99 -0.84 1.49 8.25
N SER A 100 -1.94 1.39 8.96
CA SER A 100 -2.02 1.84 10.34
C SER A 100 -2.40 0.69 11.25
N PHE A 101 -2.08 0.80 12.53
CA PHE A 101 -2.38 -0.23 13.52
C PHE A 101 -2.75 0.38 14.87
N LYS A 102 -3.59 -0.31 15.59
CA LYS A 102 -3.96 0.01 16.97
C LYS A 102 -4.43 -1.27 17.66
N GLU A 103 -3.85 -1.56 18.83
CA GLU A 103 -4.23 -2.75 19.62
C GLU A 103 -4.16 -4.04 18.80
N HIS A 104 -5.30 -4.65 18.47
CA HIS A 104 -5.43 -5.90 17.72
C HIS A 104 -5.77 -5.67 16.24
N GLU A 105 -5.75 -4.44 15.76
CA GLU A 105 -6.22 -4.09 14.43
C GLU A 105 -5.11 -3.58 13.52
N ILE A 106 -5.13 -4.05 12.28
CA ILE A 106 -4.35 -3.51 11.17
C ILE A 106 -5.34 -2.93 10.16
N TRP A 107 -5.05 -1.73 9.68
CA TRP A 107 -5.77 -1.09 8.61
C TRP A 107 -4.87 -0.89 7.41
N LEU A 108 -5.28 -1.36 6.24
CA LEU A 108 -4.68 -1.01 4.97
C LEU A 108 -5.61 -0.02 4.27
N ARG A 109 -5.09 1.15 3.95
CA ARG A 109 -5.79 2.16 3.16
C ARG A 109 -5.02 2.37 1.86
N ILE A 110 -5.70 2.17 0.75
CA ILE A 110 -5.08 2.17 -0.57
C ILE A 110 -5.90 3.01 -1.54
N GLY A 111 -5.21 3.86 -2.30
CA GLY A 111 -5.83 4.64 -3.36
C GLY A 111 -6.23 3.76 -4.54
N HIS A 112 -7.44 3.94 -5.03
CA HIS A 112 -7.97 3.18 -6.18
C HIS A 112 -7.17 3.41 -7.48
N SER A 113 -6.33 4.44 -7.50
CA SER A 113 -5.36 4.69 -8.57
C SER A 113 -4.26 3.63 -8.68
N LEU A 114 -3.98 2.89 -7.60
CA LEU A 114 -2.94 1.85 -7.59
C LEU A 114 -3.43 0.51 -8.10
N SER A 115 -4.68 0.14 -7.82
CA SER A 115 -5.18 -1.18 -8.15
C SER A 115 -6.70 -1.23 -8.16
N ASP A 116 -7.24 -2.23 -8.82
CA ASP A 116 -8.64 -2.62 -8.72
C ASP A 116 -8.90 -3.50 -7.47
N GLY A 117 -10.15 -3.86 -7.25
CA GLY A 117 -10.55 -4.65 -6.08
C GLY A 117 -9.84 -6.00 -5.98
N ARG A 118 -9.55 -6.65 -7.11
CA ARG A 118 -8.86 -7.93 -7.16
C ARG A 118 -7.39 -7.79 -6.76
N GLY A 119 -6.72 -6.79 -7.30
CA GLY A 119 -5.35 -6.45 -6.91
C GLY A 119 -5.23 -6.02 -5.46
N MET A 120 -6.22 -5.27 -4.94
CA MET A 120 -6.27 -4.87 -3.53
C MET A 120 -6.37 -6.08 -2.60
N MET A 121 -7.19 -7.08 -2.94
CA MET A 121 -7.28 -8.33 -2.16
C MET A 121 -5.95 -9.08 -2.12
N LEU A 122 -5.21 -9.10 -3.23
CA LEU A 122 -3.87 -9.69 -3.27
C LEU A 122 -2.89 -8.95 -2.35
N ILE A 123 -2.92 -7.62 -2.37
CA ILE A 123 -2.09 -6.79 -1.47
C ILE A 123 -2.43 -7.10 0.00
N CYS A 124 -3.71 -7.23 0.33
CA CYS A 124 -4.17 -7.62 1.67
C CYS A 124 -3.61 -8.98 2.10
N GLN A 125 -3.72 -9.97 1.22
CA GLN A 125 -3.23 -11.33 1.48
C GLN A 125 -1.73 -11.34 1.71
N LEU A 126 -0.96 -10.65 0.86
CA LEU A 126 0.50 -10.54 1.00
C LEU A 126 0.91 -9.83 2.28
N LEU A 127 0.25 -8.73 2.62
CA LEU A 127 0.54 -7.99 3.85
C LEU A 127 0.35 -8.87 5.09
N LEU A 128 -0.79 -9.56 5.17
CA LEU A 128 -1.08 -10.47 6.28
C LEU A 128 -0.11 -11.66 6.32
N TYR A 129 0.18 -12.24 5.16
CA TYR A 129 1.13 -13.35 5.07
C TYR A 129 2.50 -12.96 5.63
N TYR A 130 3.08 -11.84 5.18
CA TYR A 130 4.37 -11.38 5.66
C TYR A 130 4.36 -10.98 7.14
N TYR A 131 3.26 -10.42 7.62
CA TYR A 131 3.12 -10.11 9.04
C TYR A 131 3.07 -11.38 9.90
N LEU A 132 2.27 -12.37 9.51
CA LEU A 132 2.17 -13.63 10.24
C LEU A 132 3.46 -14.44 10.15
N GLU A 133 4.14 -14.44 9.01
CA GLU A 133 5.47 -15.03 8.86
C GLU A 133 6.48 -14.39 9.82
N ALA A 134 6.51 -13.07 9.90
CA ALA A 134 7.39 -12.35 10.80
C ALA A 134 7.11 -12.66 12.28
N ARG A 135 5.86 -12.92 12.62
CA ARG A 135 5.42 -13.16 13.99
C ARG A 135 5.57 -14.61 14.44
N TYR A 136 5.24 -15.56 13.58
CA TYR A 136 5.12 -16.98 13.92
C TYR A 136 6.14 -17.88 13.22
N GLY A 137 7.00 -17.32 12.36
CA GLY A 137 7.95 -18.08 11.56
C GLY A 137 7.39 -18.48 10.20
N SER A 138 8.26 -19.08 9.37
CA SER A 138 7.92 -19.43 8.00
C SER A 138 6.68 -20.31 7.92
N ILE A 139 5.66 -19.79 7.27
CA ILE A 139 4.51 -20.55 6.82
C ILE A 139 4.88 -21.03 5.42
N ASP A 140 5.13 -22.32 5.26
CA ASP A 140 5.63 -22.90 4.01
C ASP A 140 4.56 -22.89 2.92
N ASP A 141 4.46 -21.76 2.21
CA ASP A 141 3.53 -21.61 1.10
C ASP A 141 3.97 -20.62 0.01
N GLU A 142 5.29 -20.46 -0.21
CA GLU A 142 5.79 -19.68 -1.33
C GLU A 142 5.21 -20.16 -2.68
N GLY A 143 4.91 -21.44 -2.79
CA GLY A 143 4.28 -22.03 -3.97
C GLY A 143 2.87 -21.48 -4.25
N LEU A 144 2.02 -21.36 -3.24
CA LEU A 144 0.66 -20.83 -3.37
C LEU A 144 0.66 -19.33 -3.65
N LEU A 145 1.54 -18.57 -2.98
CA LEU A 145 1.70 -17.14 -3.24
C LEU A 145 2.22 -16.86 -4.65
N ASN A 146 3.20 -17.64 -5.11
CA ASN A 146 3.73 -17.50 -6.47
C ASN A 146 2.69 -17.89 -7.53
N ALA A 147 1.85 -18.88 -7.27
CA ALA A 147 0.75 -19.24 -8.16
C ALA A 147 -0.32 -18.13 -8.22
N ALA A 148 -0.65 -17.52 -7.09
CA ALA A 148 -1.60 -16.41 -7.02
C ALA A 148 -1.10 -15.12 -7.68
N LEU A 149 0.22 -14.96 -7.81
CA LEU A 149 0.86 -13.77 -8.38
C LEU A 149 1.22 -13.91 -9.87
N LYS A 150 1.04 -15.09 -10.47
CA LYS A 150 1.22 -15.23 -11.91
C LYS A 150 0.10 -14.47 -12.63
N PRO A 151 0.43 -13.57 -13.54
CA PRO A 151 -0.59 -13.03 -14.44
C PRO A 151 -1.16 -14.18 -15.27
N ASP A 152 -2.47 -14.18 -15.41
CA ASP A 152 -3.15 -15.06 -16.35
C ASP A 152 -2.70 -14.77 -17.79
#